data_cd78552964409565f066c1fda78054a4
#
_entry.id   cd78552964409565f066c1fda78054a4
#
_cell.length_a   1.000
_cell.length_b   1.000
_cell.length_c   1.000
_cell.angle_alpha   90.00
_cell.angle_beta   90.00
_cell.angle_gamma   90.00
#
_symmetry.space_group_name_H-M   'P 1'
#
loop_
_entity.id
_entity.type
_entity.pdbx_description
1 polymer ?
#
loop_
_entity_poly.entity_id
_entity_poly.type
_entity_poly.pdbx_seq_one_letter_code
_entity_poly.pdbx_strand_id
1 'polypeptide(L)'
;KIKPFAPTVLRVGLSLVFLWFGSRQLLDASAWAGLIPDSVVSFSGLNAITLVYINGTLEVVFGLCLLLGYMTRISALFLSLHLFNIAFIVGYNDIGVRDFGLSIATLSVFLNGADKWSLDKFFSSTKE
;
A
#
# COMPACT_ATOMS: atom_id res chain seq x y z
N LYS A 1 -18.64 20.39 -8.53
CA LYS A 1 -17.61 20.38 -9.60
C LYS A 1 -16.32 19.68 -9.22
N ILE A 2 -15.88 19.81 -7.98
CA ILE A 2 -14.58 19.25 -7.51
C ILE A 2 -14.71 17.86 -6.88
N LYS A 3 -15.88 17.48 -6.40
CA LYS A 3 -16.10 16.18 -5.74
C LYS A 3 -15.65 14.96 -6.54
N PRO A 4 -15.86 14.90 -7.87
CA PRO A 4 -15.44 13.71 -8.64
C PRO A 4 -13.94 13.47 -8.65
N PHE A 5 -13.13 14.48 -8.31
CA PHE A 5 -11.67 14.35 -8.28
C PHE A 5 -11.15 13.80 -6.94
N ALA A 6 -11.97 13.84 -5.89
CA ALA A 6 -11.52 13.39 -4.56
C ALA A 6 -11.04 11.94 -4.54
N PRO A 7 -11.77 10.97 -5.10
CA PRO A 7 -11.28 9.59 -5.13
C PRO A 7 -9.99 9.43 -5.93
N THR A 8 -9.86 10.15 -7.04
CA THR A 8 -8.65 10.11 -7.86
C THR A 8 -7.44 10.67 -7.12
N VAL A 9 -7.61 11.82 -6.47
CA VAL A 9 -6.54 12.46 -5.69
C VAL A 9 -6.09 11.53 -4.57
N LEU A 10 -7.03 10.93 -3.85
CA LEU A 10 -6.71 10.01 -2.75
C LEU A 10 -5.94 8.79 -3.28
N ARG A 11 -6.44 8.17 -4.34
CA ARG A 11 -5.82 6.97 -4.93
C ARG A 11 -4.40 7.27 -5.41
N VAL A 12 -4.22 8.32 -6.19
CA VAL A 12 -2.91 8.69 -6.74
C VAL A 12 -1.95 9.10 -5.63
N GLY A 13 -2.41 9.91 -4.68
CA GLY A 13 -1.58 10.33 -3.56
C GLY A 13 -1.08 9.17 -2.72
N LEU A 14 -1.97 8.22 -2.40
CA LEU A 14 -1.59 7.03 -1.64
C LEU A 14 -0.62 6.15 -2.43
N SER A 15 -0.84 5.98 -3.74
CA SER A 15 0.05 5.16 -4.55
C SER A 15 1.46 5.73 -4.59
N LEU A 16 1.62 7.04 -4.61
CA LEU A 16 2.93 7.68 -4.55
C LEU A 16 3.64 7.38 -3.22
N VAL A 17 2.91 7.35 -2.12
CA VAL A 17 3.47 6.97 -0.81
C VAL A 17 3.96 5.51 -0.83
N PHE A 18 3.15 4.59 -1.32
CA PHE A 18 3.54 3.18 -1.41
C PHE A 18 4.75 2.98 -2.32
N LEU A 19 4.77 3.66 -3.46
CA LEU A 19 5.90 3.57 -4.39
C LEU A 19 7.17 4.15 -3.79
N TRP A 20 7.07 5.25 -3.06
CA TRP A 20 8.21 5.83 -2.36
C TRP A 20 8.81 4.86 -1.35
N PHE A 21 8.00 4.38 -0.41
CA PHE A 21 8.50 3.51 0.65
C PHE A 21 8.93 2.15 0.11
N GLY A 22 8.16 1.58 -0.81
CA GLY A 22 8.53 0.31 -1.44
C GLY A 22 9.86 0.39 -2.18
N SER A 23 10.06 1.46 -2.95
CA SER A 23 11.31 1.69 -3.67
C SER A 23 12.50 1.87 -2.72
N ARG A 24 12.31 2.63 -1.63
CA ARG A 24 13.37 2.83 -0.64
C ARG A 24 13.76 1.52 0.04
N GLN A 25 12.79 0.66 0.32
CA GLN A 25 13.06 -0.64 0.90
C GLN A 25 13.86 -1.55 -0.05
N LEU A 26 13.56 -1.50 -1.34
CA LEU A 26 14.29 -2.29 -2.34
C LEU A 26 15.71 -1.76 -2.59
N LEU A 27 15.89 -0.44 -2.53
CA LEU A 27 17.19 0.18 -2.79
C LEU A 27 18.12 0.12 -1.59
N ASP A 28 17.60 0.10 -0.37
CA ASP A 28 18.39 0.12 0.85
C ASP A 28 17.71 -0.71 1.95
N ALA A 29 17.62 -2.02 1.71
CA ALA A 29 16.91 -2.93 2.61
C ALA A 29 17.52 -2.94 4.01
N SER A 30 18.84 -2.78 4.14
CA SER A 30 19.51 -2.82 5.44
C SER A 30 19.06 -1.69 6.37
N ALA A 31 18.73 -0.53 5.82
CA ALA A 31 18.24 0.61 6.61
C ALA A 31 16.88 0.33 7.24
N TRP A 32 16.10 -0.59 6.66
CA TRP A 32 14.74 -0.90 7.11
C TRP A 32 14.68 -2.18 7.95
N ALA A 33 15.69 -3.03 7.86
CA ALA A 33 15.71 -4.34 8.54
C ALA A 33 15.58 -4.20 10.06
N GLY A 34 16.13 -3.14 10.64
CA GLY A 34 16.06 -2.89 12.07
C GLY A 34 14.67 -2.57 12.61
N LEU A 35 13.71 -2.25 11.73
CA LEU A 35 12.33 -1.99 12.12
C LEU A 35 11.51 -3.27 12.28
N ILE A 36 12.03 -4.41 11.82
CA ILE A 36 11.31 -5.68 11.90
C ILE A 36 11.57 -6.32 13.26
N PRO A 37 10.53 -6.60 14.06
CA PRO A 37 10.71 -7.24 15.36
C PRO A 37 11.28 -8.65 15.24
N ASP A 38 12.11 -9.04 16.21
CA ASP A 38 12.71 -10.38 16.26
C ASP A 38 11.63 -11.48 16.27
N SER A 39 10.48 -11.21 16.89
CA SER A 39 9.36 -12.15 16.91
C SER A 39 8.85 -12.49 15.51
N VAL A 40 8.83 -11.50 14.60
CA VAL A 40 8.40 -11.70 13.21
C VAL A 40 9.43 -12.54 12.46
N VAL A 41 10.72 -12.26 12.66
CA VAL A 41 11.80 -13.04 12.08
C VAL A 41 11.72 -14.50 12.53
N SER A 42 11.55 -14.73 13.83
CA SER A 42 11.43 -16.07 14.38
C SER A 42 10.20 -16.82 13.87
N PHE A 43 9.06 -16.14 13.80
CA PHE A 43 7.79 -16.74 13.36
C PHE A 43 7.84 -17.11 11.88
N SER A 44 8.39 -16.21 11.04
CA SER A 44 8.41 -16.40 9.58
C SER A 44 9.49 -17.39 9.12
N GLY A 45 10.55 -17.55 9.90
CA GLY A 45 11.72 -18.33 9.49
C GLY A 45 12.59 -17.63 8.45
N LEU A 46 12.31 -16.36 8.14
CA LEU A 46 13.05 -15.57 7.17
C LEU A 46 13.85 -14.49 7.90
N ASN A 47 15.03 -14.12 7.35
CA ASN A 47 15.80 -13.03 7.94
C ASN A 47 15.14 -11.68 7.63
N ALA A 48 15.53 -10.65 8.40
CA ALA A 48 14.92 -9.32 8.31
C ALA A 48 15.10 -8.69 6.92
N ILE A 49 16.26 -8.86 6.29
CA ILE A 49 16.54 -8.32 4.95
C ILE A 49 15.56 -8.90 3.92
N THR A 50 15.35 -10.22 3.96
CA THR A 50 14.41 -10.89 3.05
C THR A 50 12.99 -10.37 3.26
N LEU A 51 12.57 -10.17 4.50
CA LEU A 51 11.25 -9.63 4.82
C LEU A 51 11.07 -8.22 4.27
N VAL A 52 12.13 -7.39 4.35
CA VAL A 52 12.09 -6.03 3.77
C VAL A 52 11.93 -6.08 2.25
N TYR A 53 12.66 -6.97 1.58
CA TYR A 53 12.52 -7.14 0.13
C TYR A 53 11.12 -7.58 -0.28
N ILE A 54 10.54 -8.53 0.44
CA ILE A 54 9.17 -8.98 0.19
C ILE A 54 8.19 -7.82 0.37
N ASN A 55 8.31 -7.11 1.49
CA ASN A 55 7.45 -5.97 1.80
C ASN A 55 7.55 -4.88 0.72
N GLY A 56 8.78 -4.50 0.37
CA GLY A 56 9.02 -3.47 -0.65
C GLY A 56 8.47 -3.87 -2.02
N THR A 57 8.65 -5.14 -2.41
CA THR A 57 8.13 -5.66 -3.67
C THR A 57 6.60 -5.58 -3.72
N LEU A 58 5.94 -6.01 -2.65
CA LEU A 58 4.48 -5.95 -2.56
C LEU A 58 3.98 -4.50 -2.65
N GLU A 59 4.64 -3.59 -1.95
CA GLU A 59 4.25 -2.18 -1.98
C GLU A 59 4.44 -1.57 -3.37
N VAL A 60 5.52 -1.89 -4.07
CA VAL A 60 5.77 -1.38 -5.43
C VAL A 60 4.76 -1.96 -6.41
N VAL A 61 4.55 -3.28 -6.39
CA VAL A 61 3.64 -3.94 -7.35
C VAL A 61 2.21 -3.43 -7.17
N PHE A 62 1.69 -3.50 -5.95
CA PHE A 62 0.31 -3.05 -5.70
C PHE A 62 0.19 -1.53 -5.73
N GLY A 63 1.26 -0.80 -5.39
CA GLY A 63 1.31 0.65 -5.54
C GLY A 63 1.20 1.08 -7.00
N LEU A 64 1.88 0.37 -7.91
CA LEU A 64 1.75 0.63 -9.35
C LEU A 64 0.34 0.31 -9.85
N CYS A 65 -0.24 -0.81 -9.41
CA CYS A 65 -1.63 -1.13 -9.76
C CYS A 65 -2.57 -0.02 -9.28
N LEU A 66 -2.35 0.46 -8.07
CA LEU A 66 -3.16 1.51 -7.50
C LEU A 66 -2.99 2.83 -8.26
N LEU A 67 -1.74 3.18 -8.63
CA LEU A 67 -1.46 4.40 -9.39
C LEU A 67 -2.19 4.41 -10.72
N LEU A 68 -2.14 3.30 -11.44
CA LEU A 68 -2.81 3.16 -12.73
C LEU A 68 -4.33 2.97 -12.58
N GLY A 69 -4.80 2.64 -11.38
CA GLY A 69 -6.19 2.29 -11.17
C GLY A 69 -6.56 0.95 -11.77
N TYR A 70 -5.60 0.04 -11.85
CA TYR A 70 -5.80 -1.32 -12.34
C TYR A 70 -6.04 -2.26 -11.16
N MET A 71 -7.10 -3.06 -11.22
CA MET A 71 -7.51 -3.91 -10.11
C MET A 71 -7.59 -3.11 -8.80
N THR A 72 -8.24 -1.95 -8.88
CA THR A 72 -8.21 -0.93 -7.81
C THR A 72 -8.66 -1.48 -6.46
N ARG A 73 -9.80 -2.19 -6.43
CA ARG A 73 -10.33 -2.72 -5.17
C ARG A 73 -9.44 -3.78 -4.56
N ILE A 74 -8.94 -4.70 -5.39
CA ILE A 74 -8.07 -5.79 -4.91
C ILE A 74 -6.77 -5.21 -4.38
N SER A 75 -6.15 -4.31 -5.14
CA SER A 75 -4.90 -3.66 -4.72
C SER A 75 -5.08 -2.83 -3.45
N ALA A 76 -6.14 -2.04 -3.38
CA ALA A 76 -6.41 -1.22 -2.21
C ALA A 76 -6.72 -2.06 -0.97
N LEU A 77 -7.50 -3.11 -1.12
CA LEU A 77 -7.79 -4.00 0.00
C LEU A 77 -6.52 -4.67 0.52
N PHE A 78 -5.71 -5.20 -0.38
CA PHE A 78 -4.45 -5.84 0.00
C PHE A 78 -3.53 -4.87 0.74
N LEU A 79 -3.32 -3.67 0.17
CA LEU A 79 -2.45 -2.67 0.79
C LEU A 79 -2.99 -2.18 2.13
N SER A 80 -4.31 -2.01 2.24
CA SER A 80 -4.95 -1.62 3.50
C SER A 80 -4.69 -2.65 4.59
N LEU A 81 -4.94 -3.92 4.30
CA LEU A 81 -4.72 -5.01 5.25
C LEU A 81 -3.24 -5.16 5.59
N HIS A 82 -2.38 -4.99 4.59
CA HIS A 82 -0.93 -5.06 4.77
C HIS A 82 -0.44 -3.97 5.73
N LEU A 83 -0.85 -2.72 5.53
CA LEU A 83 -0.48 -1.63 6.43
C LEU A 83 -1.09 -1.77 7.81
N PHE A 84 -2.32 -2.25 7.89
CA PHE A 84 -2.97 -2.50 9.17
C PHE A 84 -2.17 -3.53 9.97
N ASN A 85 -1.73 -4.60 9.31
CA ASN A 85 -0.90 -5.62 9.92
C ASN A 85 0.44 -5.06 10.40
N ILE A 86 1.08 -4.22 9.58
CA ILE A 86 2.33 -3.56 9.97
C ILE A 86 2.10 -2.65 11.18
N ALA A 87 1.05 -1.86 11.18
CA ALA A 87 0.71 -0.97 12.30
C ALA A 87 0.52 -1.76 13.59
N PHE A 88 -0.14 -2.92 13.50
CA PHE A 88 -0.34 -3.80 14.65
C PHE A 88 0.98 -4.37 15.17
N ILE A 89 1.87 -4.81 14.27
CA ILE A 89 3.17 -5.39 14.63
C ILE A 89 4.09 -4.33 15.23
N VAL A 90 4.18 -3.16 14.62
CA VAL A 90 5.05 -2.06 15.08
C VAL A 90 4.56 -1.50 16.41
N GLY A 91 3.24 -1.48 16.62
CA GLY A 91 2.66 -1.07 17.89
C GLY A 91 2.37 0.42 17.97
N TYR A 92 2.20 0.89 19.20
CA TYR A 92 1.75 2.25 19.46
C TYR A 92 2.96 3.21 19.51
N ASN A 93 3.31 3.73 18.33
CA ASN A 93 4.36 4.73 18.15
C ASN A 93 4.07 5.53 16.89
N ASP A 94 4.93 6.49 16.56
CA ASP A 94 4.73 7.38 15.41
C ASP A 94 4.55 6.62 14.10
N ILE A 95 5.33 5.57 13.89
CA ILE A 95 5.25 4.76 12.67
C ILE A 95 3.94 3.97 12.63
N GLY A 96 3.57 3.33 13.74
CA GLY A 96 2.34 2.56 13.84
C GLY A 96 1.10 3.42 13.64
N VAL A 97 1.06 4.60 14.25
CA VAL A 97 -0.05 5.54 14.08
C VAL A 97 -0.15 6.02 12.64
N ARG A 98 0.99 6.35 12.02
CA ARG A 98 1.04 6.75 10.61
C ARG A 98 0.48 5.64 9.71
N ASP A 99 0.96 4.42 9.89
CA ASP A 99 0.55 3.29 9.05
C ASP A 99 -0.93 2.93 9.27
N PHE A 100 -1.42 3.07 10.50
CA PHE A 100 -2.84 2.91 10.76
C PHE A 100 -3.67 3.94 9.97
N GLY A 101 -3.28 5.21 9.99
CA GLY A 101 -3.96 6.26 9.23
C GLY A 101 -3.94 5.98 7.73
N LEU A 102 -2.78 5.55 7.20
CA LEU A 102 -2.65 5.19 5.79
C LEU A 102 -3.49 3.97 5.43
N SER A 103 -3.63 2.99 6.35
CA SER A 103 -4.46 1.80 6.10
C SER A 103 -5.94 2.18 5.99
N ILE A 104 -6.42 3.09 6.83
CA ILE A 104 -7.80 3.58 6.79
C ILE A 104 -8.04 4.36 5.50
N ALA A 105 -7.11 5.23 5.09
CA ALA A 105 -7.22 5.97 3.83
C ALA A 105 -7.27 5.03 2.63
N THR A 106 -6.45 3.97 2.64
CA THR A 106 -6.42 2.97 1.58
C THR A 106 -7.70 2.12 1.57
N LEU A 107 -8.26 1.84 2.76
CA LEU A 107 -9.57 1.19 2.87
C LEU A 107 -10.65 2.04 2.20
N SER A 108 -10.57 3.36 2.33
CA SER A 108 -11.49 4.27 1.65
C SER A 108 -11.43 4.10 0.13
N VAL A 109 -10.23 3.93 -0.43
CA VAL A 109 -10.08 3.64 -1.87
C VAL A 109 -10.76 2.33 -2.23
N PHE A 110 -10.59 1.28 -1.42
CA PHE A 110 -11.27 0.00 -1.63
C PHE A 110 -12.79 0.17 -1.65
N LEU A 111 -13.33 0.91 -0.70
CA LEU A 111 -14.78 1.12 -0.60
C LEU A 111 -15.33 1.91 -1.80
N ASN A 112 -14.59 2.90 -2.28
CA ASN A 112 -14.99 3.69 -3.44
C ASN A 112 -14.91 2.87 -4.74
N GLY A 113 -13.88 2.05 -4.87
CA GLY A 113 -13.61 1.29 -6.09
C GLY A 113 -13.01 2.15 -7.20
N ALA A 114 -13.24 1.73 -8.45
CA ALA A 114 -12.70 2.43 -9.61
C ALA A 114 -13.27 3.85 -9.71
N ASP A 115 -12.40 4.82 -9.87
CA ASP A 115 -12.79 6.21 -10.08
C ASP A 115 -12.76 6.55 -11.57
N LYS A 116 -13.18 7.78 -11.89
CA LYS A 116 -13.34 8.26 -13.26
C LYS A 116 -12.06 8.17 -14.10
N TRP A 117 -10.89 8.27 -13.47
CA TRP A 117 -9.59 8.35 -14.14
C TRP A 117 -8.78 7.07 -14.00
N SER A 118 -9.40 5.96 -13.57
CA SER A 118 -8.73 4.67 -13.40
C SER A 118 -8.78 3.84 -14.68
N LEU A 119 -7.80 2.94 -14.85
CA LEU A 119 -7.81 1.95 -15.95
C LEU A 119 -8.99 1.01 -15.82
N ASP A 120 -9.39 0.64 -14.61
CA ASP A 120 -10.57 -0.21 -14.39
C ASP A 120 -11.82 0.42 -15.00
N LYS A 121 -11.98 1.73 -14.82
CA LYS A 121 -13.10 2.48 -15.40
C LYS A 121 -13.02 2.51 -16.91
N PHE A 122 -11.81 2.74 -17.43
CA PHE A 122 -11.58 2.74 -18.87
C PHE A 122 -11.94 1.38 -19.49
N PHE A 123 -11.49 0.28 -18.89
CA PHE A 123 -11.77 -1.06 -19.39
C PHE A 123 -13.25 -1.43 -19.29
N SER A 124 -13.93 -1.01 -18.23
CA SER A 124 -15.37 -1.27 -18.10
C SER A 124 -16.17 -0.51 -19.15
N SER A 125 -15.76 0.72 -19.52
CA SER A 125 -16.41 1.51 -20.55
C SER A 125 -16.28 0.89 -21.94
N THR A 126 -15.15 0.24 -22.24
CA THR A 126 -14.92 -0.39 -23.55
C THR A 126 -15.69 -1.69 -23.74
N LYS A 127 -16.22 -2.28 -22.65
CA LYS A 127 -17.03 -3.51 -22.71
C LYS A 127 -18.50 -3.24 -22.98
N GLU A 128 -18.96 -1.99 -22.80
CA GLU A 128 -20.32 -1.55 -23.10
C GLU A 128 -20.42 -1.06 -24.54
#